data_c09d807c81dee91ee028a83f51bd3f2d
#
_entry.id   c09d807c81dee91ee028a83f51bd3f2d
#
_cell.length_a   1.000
_cell.length_b   1.000
_cell.length_c   1.000
_cell.angle_alpha   90.00
_cell.angle_beta   90.00
_cell.angle_gamma   90.00
#
_symmetry.space_group_name_H-M   'P 1'
#
loop_
_entity.id
_entity.type
_entity.pdbx_description
1 polymer ?
#
loop_
_entity_poly.entity_id
_entity_poly.type
_entity_poly.pdbx_seq_one_letter_code
_entity_poly.pdbx_strand_id
1 'polypeptide(L)'
;MKNLQSFSINCRGVLLDLTTPKIMGILNLTPDSFSDGGKFNDEVSALKQTEKMLSEGASIIDIGAQSTRPNATFLTANEEISRLGKIISGIKKEFPWALISLDTFHSEAAYFGYNEGIDIINDISGGQYDLNMFPTAAKTQLPYILTHSNSTYETMHEKEDYQDIILALNQFFSKKTAELLDLGVKDIILDPGFGFGKTIENQNQMVEELEHISFGKYPILVGISRKSFIYKPLGKSPHDINEETQQLHLKMLKKGAKILRVHDVAEAKRTLQNLLSL
;
A
#
# COMPACT_ATOMS: atom_id res chain seq x y z
N MET A 1 7.50 28.22 -0.64
CA MET A 1 7.06 26.87 -0.21
C MET A 1 5.54 26.81 -0.41
N LYS A 2 5.05 25.95 -1.32
CA LYS A 2 3.61 25.64 -1.40
C LYS A 2 3.20 25.08 -0.04
N ASN A 3 2.08 25.55 0.53
CA ASN A 3 1.52 25.01 1.77
C ASN A 3 1.44 23.49 1.65
N LEU A 4 2.35 22.79 2.30
CA LEU A 4 2.30 21.34 2.42
C LEU A 4 1.06 21.03 3.26
N GLN A 5 0.02 20.54 2.60
CA GLN A 5 -1.20 20.13 3.28
C GLN A 5 -0.82 19.07 4.32
N SER A 6 -1.15 19.32 5.58
CA SER A 6 -0.88 18.38 6.66
C SER A 6 -2.09 17.46 6.82
N PHE A 7 -1.80 16.18 6.94
CA PHE A 7 -2.80 15.17 7.26
C PHE A 7 -2.39 14.45 8.53
N SER A 8 -3.36 13.98 9.27
CA SER A 8 -3.17 13.08 10.39
C SER A 8 -4.20 11.95 10.32
N ILE A 9 -3.76 10.74 10.59
CA ILE A 9 -4.54 9.51 10.50
C ILE A 9 -4.56 8.84 11.86
N ASN A 10 -5.73 8.45 12.35
CA ASN A 10 -5.88 7.80 13.65
C ASN A 10 -5.73 6.28 13.51
N CYS A 11 -4.55 5.76 13.80
CA CYS A 11 -4.24 4.33 13.80
C CYS A 11 -4.49 3.75 15.20
N ARG A 12 -5.73 3.34 15.51
CA ARG A 12 -6.13 2.76 16.81
C ARG A 12 -5.74 3.61 18.03
N GLY A 13 -5.89 4.93 17.93
CA GLY A 13 -5.52 5.86 18.99
C GLY A 13 -4.08 6.39 18.89
N VAL A 14 -3.25 5.84 18.02
CA VAL A 14 -1.93 6.39 17.66
C VAL A 14 -2.08 7.32 16.47
N LEU A 15 -1.67 8.56 16.61
CA LEU A 15 -1.74 9.55 15.54
C LEU A 15 -0.56 9.37 14.57
N LEU A 16 -0.84 8.98 13.34
CA LEU A 16 0.12 9.00 12.24
C LEU A 16 0.13 10.40 11.61
N ASP A 17 1.14 11.20 11.97
CA ASP A 17 1.35 12.53 11.37
C ASP A 17 1.98 12.39 9.96
N LEU A 18 1.25 12.84 8.94
CA LEU A 18 1.67 12.88 7.54
C LEU A 18 2.08 14.29 7.08
N THR A 19 2.37 15.20 7.98
CA THR A 19 3.00 16.50 7.67
C THR A 19 4.33 16.26 6.95
N THR A 20 5.11 15.29 7.42
CA THR A 20 6.24 14.72 6.69
C THR A 20 5.87 13.37 6.08
N PRO A 21 6.28 13.08 4.84
CA PRO A 21 6.00 11.78 4.23
C PRO A 21 6.57 10.61 5.04
N LYS A 22 5.91 9.46 4.94
CA LYS A 22 6.28 8.24 5.67
C LYS A 22 6.66 7.12 4.70
N ILE A 23 7.39 6.14 5.21
CA ILE A 23 7.80 4.95 4.48
C ILE A 23 7.02 3.76 5.02
N MET A 24 6.39 3.03 4.10
CA MET A 24 5.68 1.78 4.35
C MET A 24 6.50 0.64 3.73
N GLY A 25 7.08 -0.21 4.58
CA GLY A 25 7.87 -1.36 4.15
C GLY A 25 6.99 -2.56 3.84
N ILE A 26 7.23 -3.23 2.70
CA ILE A 26 6.47 -4.38 2.23
C ILE A 26 7.00 -5.66 2.87
N LEU A 27 6.15 -6.40 3.58
CA LEU A 27 6.41 -7.72 4.14
C LEU A 27 5.52 -8.77 3.47
N ASN A 28 6.04 -9.43 2.44
CA ASN A 28 5.30 -10.48 1.73
C ASN A 28 5.48 -11.84 2.41
N LEU A 29 4.37 -12.49 2.77
CA LEU A 29 4.31 -13.83 3.34
C LEU A 29 3.97 -14.87 2.25
N THR A 30 4.67 -14.81 1.12
CA THR A 30 4.48 -15.77 0.03
C THR A 30 5.49 -16.92 0.13
N PRO A 31 5.15 -18.13 -0.34
CA PRO A 31 6.06 -19.28 -0.28
C PRO A 31 7.45 -19.01 -0.88
N ASP A 32 7.52 -18.21 -1.94
CA ASP A 32 8.78 -17.83 -2.59
C ASP A 32 9.65 -16.90 -1.73
N SER A 33 9.07 -16.26 -0.73
CA SER A 33 9.77 -15.31 0.14
C SER A 33 10.44 -16.02 1.35
N PHE A 34 10.02 -17.25 1.68
CA PHE A 34 10.45 -18.00 2.87
C PHE A 34 10.69 -19.49 2.56
N SER A 35 11.42 -19.81 1.52
CA SER A 35 11.45 -21.11 0.82
C SER A 35 12.05 -22.32 1.58
N ASP A 36 12.52 -22.21 2.84
CA ASP A 36 13.32 -23.29 3.45
C ASP A 36 12.87 -23.85 4.81
N GLY A 37 11.59 -23.73 5.23
CA GLY A 37 11.30 -24.46 6.44
C GLY A 37 10.10 -24.17 7.32
N GLY A 38 8.88 -24.32 6.83
CA GLY A 38 7.67 -24.46 7.64
C GLY A 38 7.24 -23.23 8.48
N LYS A 39 5.99 -23.23 8.97
CA LYS A 39 5.34 -22.07 9.62
C LYS A 39 6.13 -21.39 10.76
N PHE A 40 6.98 -22.10 11.47
CA PHE A 40 7.81 -21.53 12.55
C PHE A 40 8.96 -20.67 12.01
N ASN A 41 9.59 -21.11 10.91
CA ASN A 41 10.64 -20.35 10.25
C ASN A 41 10.08 -19.10 9.58
N ASP A 42 8.83 -19.14 9.13
CA ASP A 42 8.14 -18.00 8.53
C ASP A 42 7.94 -16.87 9.56
N GLU A 43 7.52 -17.19 10.78
CA GLU A 43 7.34 -16.20 11.86
C GLU A 43 8.69 -15.56 12.26
N VAL A 44 9.73 -16.34 12.48
CA VAL A 44 11.07 -15.83 12.82
C VAL A 44 11.63 -14.96 11.69
N SER A 45 11.43 -15.35 10.45
CA SER A 45 11.89 -14.58 9.28
C SER A 45 11.12 -13.28 9.12
N ALA A 46 9.80 -13.30 9.35
CA ALA A 46 8.95 -12.12 9.34
C ALA A 46 9.36 -11.12 10.44
N LEU A 47 9.64 -11.60 11.66
CA LEU A 47 10.12 -10.75 12.76
C LEU A 47 11.46 -10.11 12.44
N LYS A 48 12.45 -10.86 11.92
CA LYS A 48 13.75 -10.33 11.51
C LYS A 48 13.63 -9.29 10.39
N GLN A 49 12.78 -9.55 9.40
CA GLN A 49 12.57 -8.59 8.31
C GLN A 49 11.85 -7.34 8.80
N THR A 50 10.90 -7.48 9.73
CA THR A 50 10.24 -6.34 10.38
C THR A 50 11.23 -5.49 11.15
N GLU A 51 12.08 -6.10 12.00
CA GLU A 51 13.14 -5.41 12.74
C GLU A 51 14.06 -4.64 11.81
N LYS A 52 14.51 -5.29 10.73
CA LYS A 52 15.34 -4.64 9.71
C LYS A 52 14.65 -3.41 9.11
N MET A 53 13.40 -3.55 8.64
CA MET A 53 12.67 -2.44 8.03
C MET A 53 12.43 -1.29 9.02
N LEU A 54 12.11 -1.59 10.28
CA LEU A 54 11.96 -0.57 11.33
C LEU A 54 13.28 0.14 11.60
N SER A 55 14.40 -0.57 11.70
CA SER A 55 15.74 0.00 11.88
C SER A 55 16.18 0.87 10.70
N GLU A 56 15.78 0.54 9.48
CA GLU A 56 16.02 1.32 8.27
C GLU A 56 15.12 2.55 8.15
N GLY A 57 14.09 2.68 9.01
CA GLY A 57 13.23 3.85 9.14
C GLY A 57 11.85 3.73 8.52
N ALA A 58 11.33 2.51 8.34
CA ALA A 58 9.91 2.30 8.05
C ALA A 58 9.05 2.81 9.21
N SER A 59 7.98 3.51 8.87
CA SER A 59 6.96 3.98 9.84
C SER A 59 5.77 3.03 9.90
N ILE A 60 5.57 2.24 8.85
CA ILE A 60 4.46 1.29 8.70
C ILE A 60 5.04 0.01 8.09
N ILE A 61 4.61 -1.14 8.57
CA ILE A 61 4.90 -2.45 7.97
C ILE A 61 3.61 -2.95 7.30
N ASP A 62 3.66 -3.17 6.00
CA ASP A 62 2.52 -3.63 5.22
C ASP A 62 2.65 -5.13 4.92
N ILE A 63 1.80 -5.91 5.59
CA ILE A 63 1.84 -7.37 5.55
C ILE A 63 0.86 -7.86 4.49
N GLY A 64 1.34 -8.68 3.54
CA GLY A 64 0.51 -9.30 2.52
C GLY A 64 0.78 -10.79 2.40
N ALA A 65 -0.26 -11.63 2.46
CA ALA A 65 -0.17 -13.08 2.28
C ALA A 65 -0.64 -13.52 0.88
N GLN A 66 -1.40 -12.67 0.18
CA GLN A 66 -1.82 -12.87 -1.20
C GLN A 66 -0.82 -12.22 -2.17
N SER A 67 -0.32 -12.99 -3.14
CA SER A 67 0.48 -12.41 -4.22
C SER A 67 -0.42 -11.75 -5.26
N THR A 68 -0.07 -10.53 -5.67
CA THR A 68 -0.73 -9.80 -6.76
C THR A 68 0.09 -9.81 -8.05
N ARG A 69 1.09 -10.69 -8.16
CA ARG A 69 1.85 -10.88 -9.40
C ARG A 69 0.96 -11.51 -10.48
N PRO A 70 1.19 -11.23 -11.77
CA PRO A 70 0.51 -11.94 -12.84
C PRO A 70 0.64 -13.46 -12.68
N ASN A 71 -0.47 -14.19 -12.86
CA ASN A 71 -0.57 -15.65 -12.69
C ASN A 71 -0.37 -16.17 -11.25
N ALA A 72 -0.44 -15.31 -10.25
CA ALA A 72 -0.44 -15.79 -8.86
C ALA A 72 -1.74 -16.55 -8.55
N THR A 73 -1.62 -17.60 -7.75
CA THR A 73 -2.79 -18.34 -7.26
C THR A 73 -3.64 -17.45 -6.36
N PHE A 74 -4.93 -17.38 -6.67
CA PHE A 74 -5.91 -16.73 -5.79
C PHE A 74 -6.05 -17.55 -4.50
N LEU A 75 -5.97 -16.88 -3.37
CA LEU A 75 -6.22 -17.49 -2.06
C LEU A 75 -7.63 -17.17 -1.60
N THR A 76 -8.28 -18.14 -1.00
CA THR A 76 -9.48 -17.88 -0.20
C THR A 76 -9.12 -17.11 1.07
N ALA A 77 -10.09 -16.44 1.69
CA ALA A 77 -9.89 -15.74 2.96
C ALA A 77 -9.30 -16.66 4.04
N ASN A 78 -9.76 -17.92 4.13
CA ASN A 78 -9.26 -18.90 5.09
C ASN A 78 -7.80 -19.28 4.84
N GLU A 79 -7.38 -19.43 3.59
CA GLU A 79 -5.98 -19.70 3.24
C GLU A 79 -5.09 -18.51 3.57
N GLU A 80 -5.56 -17.29 3.29
CA GLU A 80 -4.88 -16.06 3.65
C GLU A 80 -4.72 -15.95 5.18
N ILE A 81 -5.78 -16.12 5.95
CA ILE A 81 -5.77 -16.15 7.42
C ILE A 81 -4.81 -17.23 7.95
N SER A 82 -4.82 -18.42 7.33
CA SER A 82 -3.89 -19.51 7.71
C SER A 82 -2.42 -19.15 7.50
N ARG A 83 -2.09 -18.38 6.44
CA ARG A 83 -0.74 -17.86 6.18
C ARG A 83 -0.34 -16.75 7.15
N LEU A 84 -1.26 -15.83 7.43
CA LEU A 84 -1.05 -14.77 8.42
C LEU A 84 -0.74 -15.37 9.81
N GLY A 85 -1.46 -16.43 10.19
CA GLY A 85 -1.22 -17.17 11.42
C GLY A 85 -1.08 -16.26 12.63
N LYS A 86 0.05 -16.36 13.33
CA LYS A 86 0.39 -15.53 14.50
C LYS A 86 1.39 -14.41 14.19
N ILE A 87 1.68 -14.16 12.91
CA ILE A 87 2.73 -13.20 12.52
C ILE A 87 2.37 -11.79 12.98
N ILE A 88 1.11 -11.36 12.81
CA ILE A 88 0.66 -10.03 13.21
C ILE A 88 0.81 -9.84 14.72
N SER A 89 0.24 -10.74 15.52
CA SER A 89 0.33 -10.68 16.99
C SER A 89 1.77 -10.87 17.49
N GLY A 90 2.58 -11.68 16.78
CA GLY A 90 4.02 -11.82 17.04
C GLY A 90 4.78 -10.51 16.85
N ILE A 91 4.54 -9.82 15.74
CA ILE A 91 5.15 -8.50 15.47
C ILE A 91 4.68 -7.48 16.51
N LYS A 92 3.39 -7.43 16.85
CA LYS A 92 2.87 -6.50 17.86
C LYS A 92 3.42 -6.77 19.26
N LYS A 93 3.70 -8.03 19.59
CA LYS A 93 4.33 -8.39 20.86
C LYS A 93 5.78 -7.93 20.95
N GLU A 94 6.55 -8.11 19.86
CA GLU A 94 7.98 -7.74 19.82
C GLU A 94 8.17 -6.24 19.59
N PHE A 95 7.35 -5.63 18.73
CA PHE A 95 7.41 -4.22 18.34
C PHE A 95 6.05 -3.53 18.57
N PRO A 96 5.61 -3.31 19.83
CA PRO A 96 4.26 -2.81 20.12
C PRO A 96 3.98 -1.39 19.58
N TRP A 97 5.04 -0.63 19.26
CA TRP A 97 4.92 0.70 18.65
C TRP A 97 4.81 0.68 17.12
N ALA A 98 5.10 -0.46 16.47
CA ALA A 98 5.06 -0.56 15.02
C ALA A 98 3.63 -0.46 14.51
N LEU A 99 3.38 0.41 13.53
CA LEU A 99 2.11 0.44 12.82
C LEU A 99 2.09 -0.67 11.77
N ILE A 100 1.06 -1.50 11.81
CA ILE A 100 0.87 -2.62 10.88
C ILE A 100 -0.30 -2.33 9.95
N SER A 101 -0.04 -2.39 8.66
CA SER A 101 -1.03 -2.43 7.60
C SER A 101 -1.21 -3.86 7.11
N LEU A 102 -2.43 -4.26 6.80
CA LEU A 102 -2.72 -5.55 6.18
C LEU A 102 -3.18 -5.35 4.74
N ASP A 103 -2.35 -5.84 3.79
CA ASP A 103 -2.65 -5.87 2.35
C ASP A 103 -3.56 -7.07 2.07
N THR A 104 -4.86 -6.80 1.98
CA THR A 104 -5.89 -7.81 1.73
C THR A 104 -7.12 -7.19 1.08
N PHE A 105 -7.80 -7.96 0.24
CA PHE A 105 -9.11 -7.64 -0.31
C PHE A 105 -10.23 -8.54 0.23
N HIS A 106 -9.93 -9.39 1.24
CA HIS A 106 -10.91 -10.21 1.94
C HIS A 106 -11.33 -9.57 3.26
N SER A 107 -12.61 -9.25 3.41
CA SER A 107 -13.15 -8.64 4.63
C SER A 107 -12.96 -9.53 5.88
N GLU A 108 -13.01 -10.86 5.72
CA GLU A 108 -12.76 -11.81 6.79
C GLU A 108 -11.30 -11.76 7.26
N ALA A 109 -10.33 -11.66 6.33
CA ALA A 109 -8.93 -11.51 6.66
C ALA A 109 -8.64 -10.15 7.31
N ALA A 110 -9.29 -9.07 6.83
CA ALA A 110 -9.20 -7.74 7.45
C ALA A 110 -9.74 -7.76 8.89
N TYR A 111 -10.88 -8.44 9.13
CA TYR A 111 -11.45 -8.55 10.46
C TYR A 111 -10.62 -9.45 11.39
N PHE A 112 -10.04 -10.54 10.87
CA PHE A 112 -9.05 -11.34 11.59
C PHE A 112 -7.84 -10.48 11.99
N GLY A 113 -7.25 -9.75 11.03
CA GLY A 113 -6.13 -8.86 11.27
C GLY A 113 -6.45 -7.78 12.32
N TYR A 114 -7.67 -7.22 12.33
CA TYR A 114 -8.13 -6.30 13.37
C TYR A 114 -8.05 -6.93 14.77
N ASN A 115 -8.46 -8.18 14.92
CA ASN A 115 -8.38 -8.88 16.20
C ASN A 115 -6.94 -9.20 16.61
N GLU A 116 -6.04 -9.45 15.63
CA GLU A 116 -4.61 -9.67 15.85
C GLU A 116 -3.81 -8.37 16.07
N GLY A 117 -4.39 -7.20 15.81
CA GLY A 117 -3.80 -5.91 16.16
C GLY A 117 -3.28 -5.07 15.00
N ILE A 118 -3.76 -5.25 13.75
CA ILE A 118 -3.42 -4.31 12.66
C ILE A 118 -3.95 -2.91 12.95
N ASP A 119 -3.33 -1.92 12.36
CA ASP A 119 -3.63 -0.50 12.52
C ASP A 119 -4.27 0.11 11.27
N ILE A 120 -4.10 -0.50 10.09
CA ILE A 120 -4.55 0.02 8.79
C ILE A 120 -5.04 -1.16 7.94
N ILE A 121 -6.13 -0.97 7.18
CA ILE A 121 -6.56 -1.88 6.12
C ILE A 121 -6.03 -1.32 4.79
N ASN A 122 -5.27 -2.13 4.04
CA ASN A 122 -4.78 -1.79 2.70
C ASN A 122 -5.48 -2.68 1.67
N ASP A 123 -6.50 -2.13 1.00
CA ASP A 123 -7.30 -2.88 0.02
C ASP A 123 -6.99 -2.46 -1.41
N ILE A 124 -6.29 -3.35 -2.11
CA ILE A 124 -5.93 -3.16 -3.52
C ILE A 124 -7.12 -3.20 -4.48
N SER A 125 -8.28 -3.70 -4.02
CA SER A 125 -9.49 -3.83 -4.85
C SER A 125 -10.37 -2.57 -4.85
N GLY A 126 -10.16 -1.67 -3.89
CA GLY A 126 -11.05 -0.53 -3.67
C GLY A 126 -12.48 -0.93 -3.31
N GLY A 127 -12.63 -2.03 -2.56
CA GLY A 127 -13.92 -2.58 -2.12
C GLY A 127 -14.72 -3.26 -3.24
N GLN A 128 -14.06 -3.67 -4.33
CA GLN A 128 -14.75 -4.25 -5.49
C GLN A 128 -14.78 -5.79 -5.47
N TYR A 129 -13.77 -6.45 -4.86
CA TYR A 129 -13.69 -7.92 -4.84
C TYR A 129 -14.49 -8.54 -3.70
N ASP A 130 -14.68 -7.83 -2.61
CA ASP A 130 -15.50 -8.25 -1.47
C ASP A 130 -16.41 -7.10 -1.01
N LEU A 131 -17.71 -7.23 -1.23
CA LEU A 131 -18.71 -6.21 -0.88
C LEU A 131 -18.83 -5.96 0.63
N ASN A 132 -18.31 -6.86 1.47
CA ASN A 132 -18.27 -6.70 2.92
C ASN A 132 -17.04 -5.90 3.38
N MET A 133 -16.11 -5.53 2.49
CA MET A 133 -14.89 -4.83 2.89
C MET A 133 -15.19 -3.44 3.48
N PHE A 134 -16.02 -2.63 2.83
CA PHE A 134 -16.39 -1.31 3.37
C PHE A 134 -17.19 -1.40 4.67
N PRO A 135 -18.21 -2.28 4.82
CA PRO A 135 -18.82 -2.58 6.11
C PRO A 135 -17.83 -3.00 7.20
N THR A 136 -16.81 -3.80 6.85
CA THR A 136 -15.76 -4.21 7.79
C THR A 136 -14.86 -3.06 8.19
N ALA A 137 -14.45 -2.20 7.25
CA ALA A 137 -13.70 -0.97 7.55
C ALA A 137 -14.51 -0.05 8.49
N ALA A 138 -15.81 0.12 8.24
CA ALA A 138 -16.70 0.88 9.10
C ALA A 138 -16.86 0.28 10.50
N LYS A 139 -16.97 -1.05 10.61
CA LYS A 139 -17.08 -1.76 11.89
C LYS A 139 -15.80 -1.65 12.73
N THR A 140 -14.64 -1.74 12.09
CA THR A 140 -13.33 -1.71 12.77
C THR A 140 -12.85 -0.31 13.08
N GLN A 141 -13.36 0.71 12.37
CA GLN A 141 -12.92 2.11 12.43
C GLN A 141 -11.42 2.29 12.18
N LEU A 142 -10.79 1.33 11.48
CA LEU A 142 -9.40 1.46 11.05
C LEU A 142 -9.29 2.41 9.84
N PRO A 143 -8.17 3.11 9.70
CA PRO A 143 -7.81 3.77 8.46
C PRO A 143 -7.85 2.81 7.27
N TYR A 144 -8.31 3.33 6.15
CA TYR A 144 -8.51 2.54 4.94
C TYR A 144 -7.71 3.09 3.78
N ILE A 145 -6.82 2.27 3.21
CA ILE A 145 -6.14 2.59 1.95
C ILE A 145 -7.02 2.09 0.81
N LEU A 146 -7.53 3.04 0.06
CA LEU A 146 -8.41 2.85 -1.08
C LEU A 146 -7.60 2.87 -2.37
N THR A 147 -7.40 1.69 -2.98
CA THR A 147 -6.63 1.58 -4.22
C THR A 147 -7.55 1.53 -5.44
N HIS A 148 -7.15 2.22 -6.50
CA HIS A 148 -7.80 2.10 -7.81
C HIS A 148 -7.22 0.92 -8.59
N SER A 149 -8.05 -0.10 -8.82
CA SER A 149 -7.74 -1.24 -9.69
C SER A 149 -8.95 -1.63 -10.53
N ASN A 150 -8.76 -2.59 -11.46
CA ASN A 150 -9.87 -3.14 -12.23
C ASN A 150 -10.85 -3.90 -11.32
N SER A 151 -12.04 -4.16 -11.84
CA SER A 151 -13.20 -4.61 -11.05
C SER A 151 -13.09 -6.03 -10.49
N THR A 152 -12.18 -6.88 -10.99
CA THR A 152 -11.99 -8.25 -10.49
C THR A 152 -10.52 -8.60 -10.35
N TYR A 153 -10.23 -9.61 -9.51
CA TYR A 153 -8.86 -10.11 -9.33
C TYR A 153 -8.26 -10.63 -10.64
N GLU A 154 -9.05 -11.34 -11.43
CA GLU A 154 -8.61 -11.94 -12.70
C GLU A 154 -8.21 -10.87 -13.72
N THR A 155 -8.94 -9.76 -13.74
CA THR A 155 -8.74 -8.67 -14.69
C THR A 155 -7.83 -7.56 -14.18
N MET A 156 -7.32 -7.64 -12.93
CA MET A 156 -6.56 -6.56 -12.30
C MET A 156 -5.34 -6.07 -13.11
N HIS A 157 -4.80 -6.92 -13.98
CA HIS A 157 -3.66 -6.60 -14.84
C HIS A 157 -4.04 -6.35 -16.30
N GLU A 158 -5.31 -6.54 -16.68
CA GLU A 158 -5.78 -6.23 -18.03
C GLU A 158 -5.73 -4.73 -18.23
N LYS A 159 -5.08 -4.33 -19.34
CA LYS A 159 -4.90 -2.91 -19.62
C LYS A 159 -6.22 -2.30 -20.08
N GLU A 160 -6.64 -1.26 -19.35
CA GLU A 160 -7.67 -0.35 -19.80
C GLU A 160 -7.03 0.87 -20.44
N ASP A 161 -7.60 1.33 -21.56
CA ASP A 161 -7.15 2.53 -22.24
C ASP A 161 -7.97 3.74 -21.74
N TYR A 162 -7.45 4.39 -20.72
CA TYR A 162 -8.05 5.60 -20.19
C TYR A 162 -7.67 6.79 -21.08
N GLN A 163 -8.66 7.47 -21.65
CA GLN A 163 -8.44 8.72 -22.40
C GLN A 163 -7.87 9.82 -21.49
N ASP A 164 -8.33 9.88 -20.24
CA ASP A 164 -7.84 10.74 -19.17
C ASP A 164 -7.85 9.96 -17.85
N ILE A 165 -6.68 9.43 -17.48
CA ILE A 165 -6.54 8.65 -16.26
C ILE A 165 -6.77 9.47 -15.01
N ILE A 166 -6.41 10.77 -14.99
CA ILE A 166 -6.60 11.63 -13.82
C ILE A 166 -8.09 11.88 -13.57
N LEU A 167 -8.85 12.12 -14.64
CA LEU A 167 -10.29 12.22 -14.53
C LEU A 167 -10.93 10.94 -14.04
N ALA A 168 -10.53 9.77 -14.58
CA ALA A 168 -11.05 8.46 -14.17
C ALA A 168 -10.75 8.18 -12.69
N LEU A 169 -9.51 8.43 -12.22
CA LEU A 169 -9.13 8.30 -10.82
C LEU A 169 -9.98 9.20 -9.92
N ASN A 170 -10.16 10.46 -10.29
CA ASN A 170 -10.95 11.40 -9.48
C ASN A 170 -12.43 11.01 -9.41
N GLN A 171 -13.01 10.50 -10.49
CA GLN A 171 -14.38 9.97 -10.50
C GLN A 171 -14.51 8.74 -9.59
N PHE A 172 -13.58 7.78 -9.70
CA PHE A 172 -13.55 6.59 -8.85
C PHE A 172 -13.41 6.96 -7.38
N PHE A 173 -12.41 7.78 -7.03
CA PHE A 173 -12.17 8.17 -5.65
C PHE A 173 -13.32 8.99 -5.07
N SER A 174 -13.90 9.91 -5.85
CA SER A 174 -15.06 10.68 -5.40
C SER A 174 -16.23 9.76 -5.01
N LYS A 175 -16.54 8.78 -5.86
CA LYS A 175 -17.61 7.81 -5.59
C LYS A 175 -17.32 6.96 -4.37
N LYS A 176 -16.13 6.33 -4.34
CA LYS A 176 -15.77 5.35 -3.30
C LYS A 176 -15.52 5.98 -1.93
N THR A 177 -14.95 7.20 -1.90
CA THR A 177 -14.80 7.93 -0.63
C THR A 177 -16.15 8.37 -0.07
N ALA A 178 -17.13 8.74 -0.91
CA ALA A 178 -18.48 9.04 -0.46
C ALA A 178 -19.12 7.80 0.18
N GLU A 179 -19.03 6.62 -0.46
CA GLU A 179 -19.53 5.35 0.09
C GLU A 179 -18.90 5.02 1.47
N LEU A 180 -17.58 5.20 1.60
CA LEU A 180 -16.87 4.98 2.88
C LEU A 180 -17.29 5.97 3.97
N LEU A 181 -17.40 7.26 3.63
CA LEU A 181 -17.82 8.30 4.56
C LEU A 181 -19.27 8.10 5.03
N ASP A 182 -20.18 7.71 4.14
CA ASP A 182 -21.58 7.40 4.47
C ASP A 182 -21.69 6.22 5.45
N LEU A 183 -20.77 5.26 5.37
CA LEU A 183 -20.64 4.16 6.33
C LEU A 183 -19.92 4.56 7.63
N GLY A 184 -19.37 5.77 7.72
CA GLY A 184 -18.72 6.30 8.92
C GLY A 184 -17.20 6.04 9.01
N VAL A 185 -16.55 5.60 7.92
CA VAL A 185 -15.08 5.51 7.84
C VAL A 185 -14.51 6.92 7.73
N LYS A 186 -13.60 7.30 8.65
CA LYS A 186 -13.11 8.68 8.77
C LYS A 186 -11.76 8.89 8.13
N ASP A 187 -10.87 7.93 8.28
CA ASP A 187 -9.47 8.03 7.88
C ASP A 187 -9.26 7.24 6.58
N ILE A 188 -9.10 7.97 5.48
CA ILE A 188 -8.95 7.39 4.13
C ILE A 188 -7.64 7.88 3.52
N ILE A 189 -6.88 6.95 2.95
CA ILE A 189 -5.66 7.18 2.19
C ILE A 189 -5.93 6.68 0.76
N LEU A 190 -5.53 7.44 -0.25
CA LEU A 190 -5.74 7.05 -1.65
C LEU A 190 -4.47 6.46 -2.25
N ASP A 191 -4.59 5.32 -2.94
CA ASP A 191 -3.55 4.76 -3.79
C ASP A 191 -4.03 4.78 -5.26
N PRO A 192 -3.36 5.52 -6.15
CA PRO A 192 -3.72 5.56 -7.57
C PRO A 192 -3.57 4.21 -8.28
N GLY A 193 -2.95 3.21 -7.66
CA GLY A 193 -2.85 1.84 -8.16
C GLY A 193 -1.89 1.73 -9.35
N PHE A 194 -0.66 2.22 -9.20
CA PHE A 194 0.39 2.00 -10.20
C PHE A 194 0.58 0.52 -10.48
N GLY A 195 0.64 0.15 -11.76
CA GLY A 195 0.82 -1.24 -12.19
C GLY A 195 -0.45 -2.08 -12.31
N PHE A 196 -1.61 -1.58 -11.84
CA PHE A 196 -2.89 -2.27 -11.97
C PHE A 196 -3.65 -1.74 -13.20
N GLY A 197 -3.79 -2.57 -14.24
CA GLY A 197 -4.64 -2.31 -15.40
C GLY A 197 -4.36 -1.03 -16.21
N LYS A 198 -3.18 -0.42 -16.08
CA LYS A 198 -2.86 0.88 -16.68
C LYS A 198 -1.74 0.75 -17.71
N THR A 199 -1.86 1.49 -18.82
CA THR A 199 -0.78 1.57 -19.82
C THR A 199 0.43 2.31 -19.25
N ILE A 200 1.57 2.25 -19.93
CA ILE A 200 2.78 3.01 -19.53
C ILE A 200 2.49 4.51 -19.62
N GLU A 201 1.77 4.93 -20.64
CA GLU A 201 1.38 6.32 -20.88
C GLU A 201 0.49 6.84 -19.73
N ASN A 202 -0.53 6.06 -19.33
CA ASN A 202 -1.36 6.41 -18.17
C ASN A 202 -0.53 6.52 -16.89
N GLN A 203 0.41 5.59 -16.64
CA GLN A 203 1.26 5.64 -15.45
C GLN A 203 2.20 6.85 -15.46
N ASN A 204 2.75 7.20 -16.63
CA ASN A 204 3.54 8.43 -16.78
C ASN A 204 2.70 9.68 -16.52
N GLN A 205 1.46 9.74 -17.03
CA GLN A 205 0.54 10.84 -16.73
C GLN A 205 0.25 10.94 -15.23
N MET A 206 0.02 9.82 -14.55
CA MET A 206 -0.18 9.78 -13.09
C MET A 206 1.06 10.32 -12.33
N VAL A 207 2.27 10.04 -12.80
CA VAL A 207 3.50 10.60 -12.21
C VAL A 207 3.58 12.10 -12.42
N GLU A 208 3.24 12.57 -13.64
CA GLU A 208 3.33 14.01 -13.99
C GLU A 208 2.24 14.85 -13.33
N GLU A 209 1.08 14.26 -13.05
CA GLU A 209 -0.11 14.98 -12.58
C GLU A 209 -0.62 14.50 -11.22
N LEU A 210 0.27 13.88 -10.40
CA LEU A 210 -0.10 13.30 -9.10
C LEU A 210 -0.83 14.30 -8.19
N GLU A 211 -0.43 15.57 -8.20
CA GLU A 211 -1.03 16.64 -7.41
C GLU A 211 -2.47 16.95 -7.75
N HIS A 212 -2.96 16.52 -8.91
CA HIS A 212 -4.35 16.68 -9.33
C HIS A 212 -5.26 15.53 -8.91
N ILE A 213 -4.70 14.46 -8.33
CA ILE A 213 -5.48 13.36 -7.76
C ILE A 213 -6.07 13.83 -6.43
N SER A 214 -7.38 13.68 -6.28
CA SER A 214 -8.19 14.12 -5.13
C SER A 214 -8.11 15.61 -4.78
N PHE A 215 -7.44 16.41 -5.57
CA PHE A 215 -7.23 17.86 -5.33
C PHE A 215 -6.70 18.16 -3.92
N GLY A 216 -5.86 17.26 -3.38
CA GLY A 216 -5.28 17.39 -2.05
C GLY A 216 -6.24 17.12 -0.89
N LYS A 217 -7.44 16.60 -1.12
CA LYS A 217 -8.41 16.31 -0.05
C LYS A 217 -8.01 15.15 0.86
N TYR A 218 -7.28 14.17 0.33
CA TYR A 218 -6.83 12.99 1.04
C TYR A 218 -5.32 12.79 0.87
N PRO A 219 -4.62 12.16 1.83
CA PRO A 219 -3.22 11.78 1.65
C PRO A 219 -3.09 10.72 0.56
N ILE A 220 -2.03 10.81 -0.24
CA ILE A 220 -1.76 9.87 -1.33
C ILE A 220 -0.61 8.94 -0.93
N LEU A 221 -0.85 7.63 -1.06
CA LEU A 221 0.14 6.58 -1.05
C LEU A 221 0.56 6.26 -2.48
N VAL A 222 1.85 6.02 -2.70
CA VAL A 222 2.38 5.55 -3.99
C VAL A 222 3.18 4.27 -3.82
N GLY A 223 2.85 3.24 -4.62
CA GLY A 223 3.50 1.95 -4.64
C GLY A 223 4.11 1.66 -6.02
N ILE A 224 5.31 2.18 -6.31
CA ILE A 224 5.98 2.01 -7.60
C ILE A 224 7.20 1.08 -7.56
N SER A 225 7.62 0.66 -6.37
CA SER A 225 8.82 -0.16 -6.18
C SER A 225 8.74 -1.45 -6.99
N ARG A 226 9.74 -1.66 -7.85
CA ARG A 226 9.87 -2.83 -8.74
C ARG A 226 8.73 -3.01 -9.75
N LYS A 227 8.00 -1.94 -10.11
CA LYS A 227 6.88 -2.00 -11.06
C LYS A 227 7.36 -2.03 -12.51
N SER A 228 6.62 -2.76 -13.34
CA SER A 228 6.99 -3.07 -14.73
C SER A 228 7.06 -1.86 -15.65
N PHE A 229 6.32 -0.80 -15.38
CA PHE A 229 6.36 0.43 -16.18
C PHE A 229 7.70 1.18 -16.06
N ILE A 230 8.50 0.87 -15.03
CA ILE A 230 9.84 1.42 -14.83
C ILE A 230 10.87 0.56 -15.55
N TYR A 231 10.93 -0.76 -15.24
CA TYR A 231 12.02 -1.60 -15.71
C TYR A 231 11.84 -2.09 -17.16
N LYS A 232 10.61 -2.34 -17.63
CA LYS A 232 10.38 -2.86 -18.99
C LYS A 232 10.87 -1.91 -20.10
N PRO A 233 10.57 -0.59 -20.07
CA PRO A 233 11.08 0.34 -21.08
C PRO A 233 12.61 0.43 -21.12
N LEU A 234 13.27 0.13 -19.98
CA LEU A 234 14.73 0.18 -19.85
C LEU A 234 15.42 -1.15 -20.18
N GLY A 235 14.66 -2.21 -20.44
CA GLY A 235 15.20 -3.56 -20.64
C GLY A 235 15.93 -4.11 -19.40
N LYS A 236 15.60 -3.60 -18.19
CA LYS A 236 16.22 -3.99 -16.93
C LYS A 236 15.40 -5.04 -16.18
N SER A 237 15.98 -5.65 -15.14
CA SER A 237 15.21 -6.47 -14.18
C SER A 237 14.58 -5.61 -13.08
N PRO A 238 13.54 -6.13 -12.37
CA PRO A 238 12.91 -5.41 -11.25
C PRO A 238 13.89 -5.06 -10.11
N HIS A 239 15.03 -5.76 -10.02
CA HIS A 239 16.04 -5.55 -8.98
C HIS A 239 17.10 -4.52 -9.37
N ASP A 240 17.21 -4.16 -10.67
CA ASP A 240 18.26 -3.30 -11.22
C ASP A 240 17.78 -1.87 -11.48
N ILE A 241 16.63 -1.47 -10.94
CA ILE A 241 16.00 -0.16 -11.17
C ILE A 241 15.92 0.70 -9.92
N ASN A 242 16.84 0.51 -8.97
CA ASN A 242 16.76 1.25 -7.72
C ASN A 242 16.91 2.76 -7.95
N GLU A 243 17.88 3.18 -8.74
CA GLU A 243 18.12 4.60 -9.02
C GLU A 243 16.91 5.27 -9.66
N GLU A 244 16.34 4.67 -10.70
CA GLU A 244 15.15 5.18 -11.40
C GLU A 244 13.93 5.22 -10.47
N THR A 245 13.78 4.21 -9.61
CA THR A 245 12.72 4.18 -8.60
C THR A 245 12.88 5.36 -7.63
N GLN A 246 14.10 5.65 -7.15
CA GLN A 246 14.32 6.75 -6.22
C GLN A 246 14.13 8.13 -6.89
N GLN A 247 14.50 8.28 -8.16
CA GLN A 247 14.21 9.50 -8.91
C GLN A 247 12.70 9.76 -9.04
N LEU A 248 11.92 8.71 -9.32
CA LEU A 248 10.45 8.80 -9.36
C LEU A 248 9.86 9.05 -7.98
N HIS A 249 10.34 8.40 -6.92
CA HIS A 249 9.93 8.69 -5.54
C HIS A 249 10.14 10.17 -5.20
N LEU A 250 11.33 10.73 -5.50
CA LEU A 250 11.61 12.14 -5.26
C LEU A 250 10.62 13.06 -6.01
N LYS A 251 10.30 12.73 -7.26
CA LYS A 251 9.34 13.48 -8.08
C LYS A 251 7.94 13.43 -7.46
N MET A 252 7.48 12.24 -7.06
CA MET A 252 6.16 12.07 -6.46
C MET A 252 6.04 12.73 -5.07
N LEU A 253 7.10 12.68 -4.26
CA LEU A 253 7.16 13.41 -2.99
C LEU A 253 7.03 14.92 -3.19
N LYS A 254 7.72 15.49 -4.20
CA LYS A 254 7.58 16.92 -4.57
C LYS A 254 6.16 17.28 -5.04
N LYS A 255 5.43 16.29 -5.58
CA LYS A 255 4.03 16.42 -6.03
C LYS A 255 3.00 16.07 -4.96
N GLY A 256 3.43 15.81 -3.73
CA GLY A 256 2.54 15.69 -2.58
C GLY A 256 2.24 14.27 -2.12
N ALA A 257 2.94 13.24 -2.64
CA ALA A 257 2.85 11.90 -2.06
C ALA A 257 3.20 11.94 -0.56
N LYS A 258 2.40 11.25 0.25
CA LYS A 258 2.52 11.23 1.72
C LYS A 258 3.03 9.91 2.27
N ILE A 259 2.86 8.82 1.52
CA ILE A 259 3.36 7.50 1.89
C ILE A 259 4.03 6.86 0.67
N LEU A 260 5.25 6.35 0.86
CA LEU A 260 5.95 5.52 -0.12
C LEU A 260 5.88 4.07 0.33
N ARG A 261 5.21 3.21 -0.45
CA ARG A 261 5.15 1.75 -0.24
C ARG A 261 6.26 1.07 -1.02
N VAL A 262 7.24 0.47 -0.31
CA VAL A 262 8.53 0.10 -0.88
C VAL A 262 9.03 -1.27 -0.40
N HIS A 263 9.86 -1.93 -1.25
CA HIS A 263 10.64 -3.11 -0.86
C HIS A 263 11.98 -2.72 -0.20
N ASP A 264 12.57 -1.59 -0.59
CA ASP A 264 13.86 -1.12 -0.10
C ASP A 264 13.67 0.15 0.75
N VAL A 265 13.56 -0.08 2.06
CA VAL A 265 13.28 0.98 3.03
C VAL A 265 14.45 1.94 3.15
N ALA A 266 15.68 1.43 3.20
CA ALA A 266 16.88 2.25 3.38
C ALA A 266 17.07 3.26 2.24
N GLU A 267 16.85 2.84 0.99
CA GLU A 267 16.95 3.72 -0.18
C GLU A 267 15.86 4.79 -0.19
N ALA A 268 14.61 4.38 0.08
CA ALA A 268 13.51 5.33 0.20
C ALA A 268 13.74 6.34 1.33
N LYS A 269 14.33 5.91 2.45
CA LYS A 269 14.70 6.78 3.57
C LYS A 269 15.74 7.82 3.18
N ARG A 270 16.78 7.42 2.43
CA ARG A 270 17.79 8.36 1.89
C ARG A 270 17.14 9.39 0.96
N THR A 271 16.25 8.96 0.07
CA THR A 271 15.51 9.85 -0.84
C THR A 271 14.69 10.88 -0.05
N LEU A 272 13.97 10.44 0.98
CA LEU A 272 13.18 11.32 1.83
C LEU A 272 14.05 12.32 2.61
N GLN A 273 15.18 11.87 3.17
CA GLN A 273 16.11 12.74 3.88
C GLN A 273 16.69 13.81 2.97
N ASN A 274 17.09 13.44 1.75
CA ASN A 274 17.58 14.39 0.74
C ASN A 274 16.53 15.45 0.38
N LEU A 275 15.25 15.08 0.31
CA LEU A 275 14.17 16.05 0.08
C LEU A 275 14.00 17.03 1.24
N LEU A 276 14.10 16.55 2.49
CA LEU A 276 13.90 17.36 3.69
C LEU A 276 15.07 18.27 4.02
N SER A 277 16.25 18.02 3.42
CA SER A 277 17.46 18.85 3.58
C SER A 277 17.55 19.99 2.54
N LEU A 278 16.64 20.06 1.56
CA LEU A 278 16.50 21.13 0.58
C LEU A 278 15.55 22.24 1.07
#